data_57388e8ab9dda4bb54cd2884affb6c53
#
_entry.id   57388e8ab9dda4bb54cd2884affb6c53
#
_cell.length_a   1.000
_cell.length_b   1.000
_cell.length_c   1.000
_cell.angle_alpha   90.00
_cell.angle_beta   90.00
_cell.angle_gamma   90.00
#
_symmetry.space_group_name_H-M   'P 1'
#
loop_
_entity.id
_entity.type
_entity.pdbx_description
1 polymer ?
#
loop_
_entity_poly.entity_id
_entity_poly.type
_entity_poly.pdbx_seq_one_letter_code
_entity_poly.pdbx_strand_id
1 'polypeptide(L)'
;MVRIQITPLLDTLRLEKISDSEYFSDHYKNYISNSRLSLINPAQGGSREKFFKGFQPIYSSSLDLGSTVHQMCLQNEYFTICNEVNKPTAKVGVIADKHYPNFNGEIPSKEDICKIAIEIDYYHGTLSDKQYNTVIDKCMPYWTSRRDFEHSYTGVEEVIYLDPKTRETASACITALNNNKSVQKILHPDGLIETPISENEQAILLDVEVKIPEYNKTFILRLKSKLDNYTIDRESNTICVNDIKTLGRILSEFPTNVERYHYNRELAMYAFLLSLCAKKFYNIDSPKVKGNYLVVSTIPQYYSKVVPMTKKDFLEGWNEFKTLLRMVAQAVYEEYPEFAIWN
;
A
#
# COMPACT_ATOMS: atom_id res chain seq x y z
N MET A 1 31.09 10.48 -0.38
CA MET A 1 29.78 9.85 -0.03
C MET A 1 29.56 10.06 1.45
N VAL A 2 28.47 10.74 1.83
CA VAL A 2 28.16 11.00 3.25
C VAL A 2 27.94 9.66 3.98
N ARG A 3 28.66 9.44 5.07
CA ARG A 3 28.44 8.27 5.93
C ARG A 3 27.32 8.59 6.92
N ILE A 4 26.44 7.65 7.16
CA ILE A 4 25.44 7.73 8.22
C ILE A 4 25.50 6.48 9.09
N GLN A 5 25.20 6.66 10.36
CA GLN A 5 24.93 5.58 11.28
C GLN A 5 23.44 5.63 11.61
N ILE A 6 22.75 4.49 11.51
CA ILE A 6 21.32 4.35 11.78
C ILE A 6 21.18 3.42 12.99
N THR A 7 20.58 3.92 14.05
CA THR A 7 20.36 3.16 15.28
C THR A 7 18.85 3.10 15.56
N PRO A 8 18.21 1.91 15.56
CA PRO A 8 16.82 1.76 15.94
C PRO A 8 16.58 2.17 17.40
N LEU A 9 15.57 3.01 17.64
CA LEU A 9 15.12 3.37 18.98
C LEU A 9 14.00 2.39 19.40
N LEU A 10 14.38 1.26 19.98
CA LEU A 10 13.45 0.16 20.26
C LEU A 10 12.30 0.55 21.20
N ASP A 11 12.47 1.56 22.03
CA ASP A 11 11.39 2.05 22.90
C ASP A 11 10.23 2.66 22.10
N THR A 12 10.51 3.20 20.93
CA THR A 12 9.50 3.78 20.02
C THR A 12 8.88 2.75 19.08
N LEU A 13 9.42 1.51 19.02
CA LEU A 13 8.90 0.47 18.16
C LEU A 13 7.49 0.07 18.57
N ARG A 14 6.55 0.17 17.63
CA ARG A 14 5.15 -0.22 17.77
C ARG A 14 4.75 -1.20 16.68
N LEU A 15 3.91 -2.16 17.04
CA LEU A 15 3.27 -3.11 16.14
C LEU A 15 1.77 -3.03 16.43
N GLU A 16 1.00 -2.49 15.48
CA GLU A 16 -0.38 -2.08 15.72
C GLU A 16 -1.25 -2.37 14.50
N LYS A 17 -2.53 -2.66 14.73
CA LYS A 17 -3.53 -2.70 13.66
C LYS A 17 -4.09 -1.30 13.47
N ILE A 18 -3.73 -0.65 12.37
CA ILE A 18 -4.11 0.72 12.02
C ILE A 18 -4.92 0.68 10.72
N SER A 19 -6.05 1.38 10.68
CA SER A 19 -6.84 1.52 9.45
C SER A 19 -6.06 2.25 8.35
N ASP A 20 -6.43 2.04 7.09
CA ASP A 20 -5.79 2.75 5.98
C ASP A 20 -6.00 4.26 6.09
N SER A 21 -7.20 4.71 6.48
CA SER A 21 -7.49 6.13 6.67
C SER A 21 -6.60 6.78 7.73
N GLU A 22 -6.31 6.08 8.81
CA GLU A 22 -5.39 6.55 9.85
C GLU A 22 -3.93 6.48 9.37
N TYR A 23 -3.50 5.35 8.78
CA TYR A 23 -2.13 5.15 8.31
C TYR A 23 -1.71 6.19 7.28
N PHE A 24 -2.63 6.65 6.41
CA PHE A 24 -2.38 7.69 5.40
C PHE A 24 -2.76 9.10 5.86
N SER A 25 -3.19 9.28 7.11
CA SER A 25 -3.56 10.59 7.66
C SER A 25 -2.35 11.54 7.81
N ASP A 26 -2.65 12.81 8.06
CA ASP A 26 -1.64 13.84 8.33
C ASP A 26 -0.80 13.55 9.58
N HIS A 27 -1.33 12.75 10.53
CA HIS A 27 -0.59 12.32 11.72
C HIS A 27 0.71 11.60 11.35
N TYR A 28 0.69 10.79 10.30
CA TYR A 28 1.85 10.03 9.83
C TYR A 28 2.55 10.62 8.59
N LYS A 29 2.25 11.88 8.23
CA LYS A 29 2.80 12.51 7.02
C LYS A 29 4.33 12.61 7.00
N ASN A 30 4.98 12.71 8.16
CA ASN A 30 6.44 12.79 8.28
C ASN A 30 7.10 11.41 8.48
N TYR A 31 6.33 10.32 8.44
CA TYR A 31 6.90 8.99 8.48
C TYR A 31 7.36 8.54 7.08
N ILE A 32 8.46 7.83 7.04
CA ILE A 32 9.09 7.30 5.83
C ILE A 32 8.59 5.87 5.62
N SER A 33 7.81 5.66 4.57
CA SER A 33 7.42 4.33 4.09
C SER A 33 8.28 3.91 2.89
N ASN A 34 8.22 2.64 2.49
CA ASN A 34 8.86 2.19 1.26
C ASN A 34 8.40 2.97 0.02
N SER A 35 7.09 3.19 -0.11
CA SER A 35 6.54 3.98 -1.22
C SER A 35 7.02 5.44 -1.18
N ARG A 36 7.15 6.05 0.01
CA ARG A 36 7.72 7.39 0.12
C ARG A 36 9.19 7.45 -0.31
N LEU A 37 9.98 6.42 -0.03
CA LEU A 37 11.36 6.33 -0.51
C LEU A 37 11.45 6.31 -2.04
N SER A 38 10.43 5.83 -2.75
CA SER A 38 10.37 5.92 -4.21
C SER A 38 10.39 7.36 -4.73
N LEU A 39 9.86 8.31 -3.95
CA LEU A 39 9.82 9.73 -4.32
C LEU A 39 11.18 10.41 -4.30
N ILE A 40 12.17 9.89 -3.56
CA ILE A 40 13.55 10.40 -3.58
C ILE A 40 14.46 9.57 -4.51
N ASN A 41 14.00 8.40 -4.97
CA ASN A 41 14.81 7.50 -5.78
C ASN A 41 14.98 8.01 -7.22
N PRO A 42 16.19 8.41 -7.66
CA PRO A 42 16.42 8.89 -9.02
C PRO A 42 16.09 7.84 -10.10
N ALA A 43 16.28 6.55 -9.80
CA ALA A 43 15.96 5.46 -10.71
C ALA A 43 14.43 5.35 -11.00
N GLN A 44 13.61 5.91 -10.11
CA GLN A 44 12.14 6.00 -10.25
C GLN A 44 11.68 7.43 -10.61
N GLY A 45 12.59 8.29 -11.07
CA GLY A 45 12.28 9.69 -11.38
C GLY A 45 12.01 10.55 -10.14
N GLY A 46 12.47 10.11 -8.99
CA GLY A 46 12.35 10.81 -7.72
C GLY A 46 13.32 11.97 -7.58
N SER A 47 13.03 12.87 -6.64
CA SER A 47 13.89 13.99 -6.26
C SER A 47 13.67 14.36 -4.79
N ARG A 48 14.56 15.17 -4.20
CA ARG A 48 14.37 15.72 -2.86
C ARG A 48 13.03 16.45 -2.77
N GLU A 49 12.76 17.36 -3.70
CA GLU A 49 11.53 18.13 -3.73
C GLU A 49 10.26 17.23 -3.73
N LYS A 50 10.21 16.21 -4.58
CA LYS A 50 9.09 15.26 -4.61
C LYS A 50 8.90 14.53 -3.27
N PHE A 51 10.00 14.10 -2.64
CA PHE A 51 9.95 13.40 -1.36
C PHE A 51 9.35 14.28 -0.27
N PHE A 52 9.76 15.55 -0.14
CA PHE A 52 9.28 16.43 0.92
C PHE A 52 7.90 17.03 0.62
N LYS A 53 7.53 17.21 -0.65
CA LYS A 53 6.14 17.54 -1.06
C LYS A 53 5.16 16.39 -0.77
N GLY A 54 5.65 15.15 -0.73
CA GLY A 54 4.84 13.97 -0.49
C GLY A 54 4.09 13.48 -1.73
N PHE A 55 3.20 12.51 -1.51
CA PHE A 55 2.43 11.90 -2.58
C PHE A 55 1.42 12.86 -3.20
N GLN A 56 1.32 12.81 -4.52
CA GLN A 56 0.15 13.29 -5.24
C GLN A 56 -0.80 12.12 -5.48
N PRO A 57 -2.10 12.29 -5.30
CA PRO A 57 -3.07 11.23 -5.55
C PRO A 57 -2.96 10.71 -6.98
N ILE A 58 -2.80 9.39 -7.13
CA ILE A 58 -2.81 8.71 -8.43
C ILE A 58 -4.10 7.88 -8.48
N TYR A 59 -4.89 8.10 -9.51
CA TYR A 59 -6.16 7.42 -9.71
C TYR A 59 -6.06 6.48 -10.91
N SER A 60 -6.16 5.17 -10.68
CA SER A 60 -6.19 4.19 -11.77
C SER A 60 -6.98 2.94 -11.37
N SER A 61 -7.65 2.33 -12.33
CA SER A 61 -8.36 1.06 -12.12
C SER A 61 -7.44 -0.09 -11.69
N SER A 62 -6.16 -0.01 -12.03
CA SER A 62 -5.17 -1.00 -11.58
C SER A 62 -4.89 -0.89 -10.08
N LEU A 63 -4.92 0.33 -9.52
CA LEU A 63 -4.78 0.54 -8.07
C LEU A 63 -6.05 0.09 -7.35
N ASP A 64 -7.23 0.45 -7.87
CA ASP A 64 -8.52 -0.01 -7.32
C ASP A 64 -8.58 -1.54 -7.29
N LEU A 65 -8.16 -2.19 -8.38
CA LEU A 65 -8.08 -3.66 -8.46
C LEU A 65 -7.12 -4.23 -7.41
N GLY A 66 -5.90 -3.67 -7.32
CA GLY A 66 -4.90 -4.11 -6.34
C GLY A 66 -5.43 -4.00 -4.91
N SER A 67 -5.93 -2.82 -4.53
CA SER A 67 -6.49 -2.57 -3.20
C SER A 67 -7.65 -3.50 -2.88
N THR A 68 -8.56 -3.73 -3.82
CA THR A 68 -9.69 -4.66 -3.62
C THR A 68 -9.22 -6.09 -3.38
N VAL A 69 -8.22 -6.57 -4.16
CA VAL A 69 -7.67 -7.93 -3.96
C VAL A 69 -7.02 -8.04 -2.58
N HIS A 70 -6.27 -7.04 -2.12
CA HIS A 70 -5.68 -7.00 -0.79
C HIS A 70 -6.77 -7.04 0.29
N GLN A 71 -7.73 -6.12 0.26
CA GLN A 71 -8.82 -6.04 1.24
C GLN A 71 -9.60 -7.36 1.35
N MET A 72 -9.98 -7.95 0.21
CA MET A 72 -10.75 -9.19 0.20
C MET A 72 -9.95 -10.44 0.57
N CYS A 73 -8.63 -10.44 0.40
CA CYS A 73 -7.78 -11.58 0.80
C CYS A 73 -7.30 -11.49 2.26
N LEU A 74 -7.16 -10.28 2.80
CA LEU A 74 -6.51 -10.03 4.09
C LEU A 74 -7.46 -9.51 5.17
N GLN A 75 -8.61 -8.96 4.77
CA GLN A 75 -9.57 -8.27 5.65
C GLN A 75 -11.03 -8.52 5.20
N ASN A 76 -11.35 -9.70 4.71
CA ASN A 76 -12.68 -10.03 4.19
C ASN A 76 -13.81 -9.93 5.24
N GLU A 77 -13.46 -9.89 6.52
CA GLU A 77 -14.40 -9.65 7.60
C GLU A 77 -14.83 -8.17 7.73
N TYR A 78 -14.09 -7.26 7.10
CA TYR A 78 -14.38 -5.81 7.15
C TYR A 78 -14.86 -5.24 5.83
N PHE A 79 -14.74 -5.98 4.73
CA PHE A 79 -15.04 -5.49 3.38
C PHE A 79 -15.93 -6.45 2.60
N THR A 80 -16.81 -5.88 1.79
CA THR A 80 -17.61 -6.63 0.82
C THR A 80 -17.66 -5.91 -0.54
N ILE A 81 -17.75 -6.67 -1.64
CA ILE A 81 -17.87 -6.10 -2.98
C ILE A 81 -19.34 -6.00 -3.36
N CYS A 82 -19.81 -4.79 -3.68
CA CYS A 82 -21.16 -4.59 -4.18
C CYS A 82 -21.30 -5.14 -5.61
N ASN A 83 -22.28 -6.02 -5.81
CA ASN A 83 -22.58 -6.60 -7.11
C ASN A 83 -23.71 -5.89 -7.87
N GLU A 84 -24.55 -5.13 -7.16
CA GLU A 84 -25.75 -4.47 -7.68
C GLU A 84 -25.46 -3.10 -8.28
N VAL A 85 -24.42 -2.41 -7.79
CA VAL A 85 -24.09 -1.05 -8.19
C VAL A 85 -22.89 -1.03 -9.11
N ASN A 86 -23.02 -0.37 -10.27
CA ASN A 86 -21.97 -0.26 -11.26
C ASN A 86 -21.33 1.12 -11.21
N LYS A 87 -20.11 1.20 -10.69
CA LYS A 87 -19.29 2.41 -10.71
C LYS A 87 -18.85 2.75 -12.14
N PRO A 88 -18.84 4.02 -12.55
CA PRO A 88 -18.23 4.43 -13.83
C PRO A 88 -16.74 4.09 -13.88
N THR A 89 -16.22 3.85 -15.10
CA THR A 89 -14.80 3.50 -15.30
C THR A 89 -13.86 4.70 -15.20
N ALA A 90 -12.61 4.45 -14.87
CA ALA A 90 -11.50 5.40 -14.90
C ALA A 90 -11.76 6.68 -14.08
N LYS A 91 -11.27 7.83 -14.56
CA LYS A 91 -11.38 9.12 -13.85
C LYS A 91 -12.84 9.58 -13.63
N VAL A 92 -13.80 9.14 -14.46
CA VAL A 92 -15.23 9.42 -14.23
C VAL A 92 -15.72 8.73 -12.95
N GLY A 93 -15.26 7.51 -12.68
CA GLY A 93 -15.54 6.82 -11.42
C GLY A 93 -14.96 7.55 -10.20
N VAL A 94 -13.80 8.19 -10.34
CA VAL A 94 -13.21 9.02 -9.29
C VAL A 94 -14.04 10.28 -9.04
N ILE A 95 -14.54 10.94 -10.12
CA ILE A 95 -15.47 12.07 -9.99
C ILE A 95 -16.72 11.62 -9.24
N ALA A 96 -17.25 10.46 -9.62
CA ALA A 96 -18.46 9.92 -9.01
C ALA A 96 -18.28 9.69 -7.51
N ASP A 97 -17.18 9.07 -7.07
CA ASP A 97 -16.91 8.81 -5.64
C ASP A 97 -16.66 10.11 -4.85
N LYS A 98 -15.88 11.04 -5.42
CA LYS A 98 -15.58 12.31 -4.73
C LYS A 98 -16.80 13.21 -4.56
N HIS A 99 -17.73 13.17 -5.50
CA HIS A 99 -18.96 13.96 -5.38
C HIS A 99 -20.04 13.27 -4.53
N TYR A 100 -20.05 11.95 -4.46
CA TYR A 100 -21.10 11.17 -3.81
C TYR A 100 -21.46 11.63 -2.38
N PRO A 101 -20.52 12.00 -1.49
CA PRO A 101 -20.87 12.50 -0.16
C PRO A 101 -21.77 13.76 -0.16
N ASN A 102 -21.80 14.51 -1.28
CA ASN A 102 -22.61 15.71 -1.46
C ASN A 102 -23.88 15.45 -2.31
N PHE A 103 -24.10 14.19 -2.72
CA PHE A 103 -25.23 13.85 -3.58
C PHE A 103 -26.54 13.82 -2.80
N ASN A 104 -27.43 14.75 -3.11
CA ASN A 104 -28.74 14.93 -2.50
C ASN A 104 -29.92 14.38 -3.35
N GLY A 105 -29.63 13.73 -4.48
CA GLY A 105 -30.63 13.27 -5.44
C GLY A 105 -30.83 14.20 -6.65
N GLU A 106 -30.20 15.38 -6.65
CA GLU A 106 -30.26 16.35 -7.73
C GLU A 106 -29.02 16.28 -8.63
N ILE A 107 -29.14 16.86 -9.83
CA ILE A 107 -28.00 17.00 -10.75
C ILE A 107 -27.03 18.04 -10.17
N PRO A 108 -25.76 17.68 -9.94
CA PRO A 108 -24.78 18.62 -9.39
C PRO A 108 -24.54 19.81 -10.32
N SER A 109 -24.09 20.92 -9.76
CA SER A 109 -23.69 22.06 -10.58
C SER A 109 -22.47 21.73 -11.46
N LYS A 110 -22.39 22.37 -12.62
CA LYS A 110 -21.21 22.23 -13.50
C LYS A 110 -19.93 22.69 -12.80
N GLU A 111 -20.03 23.68 -11.94
CA GLU A 111 -18.90 24.22 -11.18
C GLU A 111 -18.32 23.17 -10.22
N ASP A 112 -19.16 22.43 -9.50
CA ASP A 112 -18.71 21.39 -8.55
C ASP A 112 -18.01 20.25 -9.26
N ILE A 113 -18.59 19.80 -10.38
CA ILE A 113 -17.95 18.75 -11.19
C ILE A 113 -16.64 19.23 -11.81
N CYS A 114 -16.56 20.50 -12.27
CA CYS A 114 -15.31 21.07 -12.79
C CYS A 114 -14.22 21.14 -11.72
N LYS A 115 -14.54 21.52 -10.48
CA LYS A 115 -13.56 21.54 -9.37
C LYS A 115 -12.93 20.16 -9.16
N ILE A 116 -13.74 19.11 -9.09
CA ILE A 116 -13.25 17.74 -8.94
C ILE A 116 -12.44 17.31 -10.18
N ALA A 117 -12.92 17.61 -11.38
CA ALA A 117 -12.24 17.25 -12.62
C ALA A 117 -10.83 17.88 -12.75
N ILE A 118 -10.67 19.12 -12.28
CA ILE A 118 -9.37 19.79 -12.22
C ILE A 118 -8.46 19.14 -11.16
N GLU A 119 -9.01 18.90 -9.96
CA GLU A 119 -8.26 18.28 -8.86
C GLU A 119 -7.63 16.94 -9.23
N ILE A 120 -8.37 16.11 -10.00
CA ILE A 120 -7.89 14.79 -10.42
C ILE A 120 -7.19 14.79 -11.79
N ASP A 121 -6.89 15.97 -12.33
CA ASP A 121 -6.28 16.13 -13.65
C ASP A 121 -7.05 15.39 -14.76
N TYR A 122 -8.40 15.45 -14.70
CA TYR A 122 -9.26 14.88 -15.75
C TYR A 122 -9.36 15.82 -16.95
N TYR A 123 -9.42 17.14 -16.69
CA TYR A 123 -9.37 18.22 -17.68
C TYR A 123 -8.58 19.42 -17.15
N HIS A 124 -7.82 20.05 -18.03
CA HIS A 124 -7.10 21.29 -17.74
C HIS A 124 -8.00 22.50 -17.99
N GLY A 125 -8.96 22.75 -17.11
CA GLY A 125 -9.85 23.90 -17.22
C GLY A 125 -11.33 23.54 -17.07
N THR A 126 -12.20 24.43 -17.58
CA THR A 126 -13.65 24.26 -17.47
C THR A 126 -14.17 23.22 -18.46
N LEU A 127 -14.97 22.27 -18.01
CA LEU A 127 -15.67 21.33 -18.88
C LEU A 127 -16.62 22.06 -19.83
N SER A 128 -16.63 21.69 -21.10
CA SER A 128 -17.71 22.09 -22.00
C SER A 128 -19.03 21.46 -21.58
N ASP A 129 -20.17 21.99 -22.03
CA ASP A 129 -21.48 21.43 -21.69
C ASP A 129 -21.61 19.96 -22.12
N LYS A 130 -21.07 19.62 -23.28
CA LYS A 130 -21.04 18.24 -23.77
C LYS A 130 -20.24 17.31 -22.84
N GLN A 131 -19.08 17.75 -22.36
CA GLN A 131 -18.25 16.97 -21.45
C GLN A 131 -18.91 16.81 -20.09
N TYR A 132 -19.46 17.90 -19.55
CA TYR A 132 -20.22 17.88 -18.32
C TYR A 132 -21.39 16.89 -18.40
N ASN A 133 -22.25 17.01 -19.43
CA ASN A 133 -23.38 16.10 -19.64
C ASN A 133 -22.92 14.64 -19.74
N THR A 134 -21.82 14.36 -20.45
CA THR A 134 -21.25 13.01 -20.52
C THR A 134 -20.84 12.46 -19.17
N VAL A 135 -20.29 13.29 -18.28
CA VAL A 135 -19.94 12.90 -16.90
C VAL A 135 -21.21 12.62 -16.10
N ILE A 136 -22.18 13.52 -16.15
CA ILE A 136 -23.46 13.40 -15.42
C ILE A 136 -24.22 12.13 -15.86
N ASP A 137 -24.35 11.90 -17.17
CA ASP A 137 -25.03 10.70 -17.71
C ASP A 137 -24.45 9.39 -17.18
N LYS A 138 -23.15 9.37 -16.88
CA LYS A 138 -22.48 8.19 -16.31
C LYS A 138 -22.58 8.13 -14.78
N CYS A 139 -22.55 9.27 -14.11
CA CYS A 139 -22.50 9.33 -12.65
C CYS A 139 -23.88 9.22 -12.01
N MET A 140 -24.92 9.83 -12.60
CA MET A 140 -26.28 9.82 -12.03
C MET A 140 -26.84 8.41 -11.76
N PRO A 141 -26.73 7.45 -12.69
CA PRO A 141 -27.17 6.07 -12.42
C PRO A 141 -26.42 5.43 -11.26
N TYR A 142 -25.10 5.68 -11.16
CA TYR A 142 -24.28 5.19 -10.07
C TYR A 142 -24.69 5.78 -8.72
N TRP A 143 -24.81 7.10 -8.63
CA TRP A 143 -25.18 7.79 -7.39
C TRP A 143 -26.54 7.35 -6.87
N THR A 144 -27.53 7.26 -7.77
CA THR A 144 -28.87 6.82 -7.41
C THR A 144 -28.88 5.36 -6.93
N SER A 145 -28.26 4.46 -7.69
CA SER A 145 -28.19 3.04 -7.32
C SER A 145 -27.40 2.81 -6.04
N ARG A 146 -26.30 3.56 -5.83
CA ARG A 146 -25.50 3.48 -4.62
C ARG A 146 -26.29 3.95 -3.40
N ARG A 147 -26.98 5.09 -3.49
CA ARG A 147 -27.83 5.59 -2.41
C ARG A 147 -28.93 4.59 -2.06
N ASP A 148 -29.61 4.06 -3.06
CA ASP A 148 -30.72 3.11 -2.85
C ASP A 148 -30.20 1.80 -2.24
N PHE A 149 -29.01 1.33 -2.67
CA PHE A 149 -28.33 0.18 -2.06
C PHE A 149 -27.96 0.47 -0.60
N GLU A 150 -27.29 1.58 -0.31
CA GLU A 150 -26.86 1.93 1.06
C GLU A 150 -28.04 2.09 2.02
N HIS A 151 -29.21 2.57 1.56
CA HIS A 151 -30.42 2.62 2.38
C HIS A 151 -31.00 1.22 2.71
N SER A 152 -30.76 0.23 1.89
CA SER A 152 -31.25 -1.15 2.09
C SER A 152 -30.22 -2.09 2.69
N TYR A 153 -28.93 -1.70 2.66
CA TYR A 153 -27.84 -2.54 3.13
C TYR A 153 -27.83 -2.62 4.66
N THR A 154 -27.84 -3.85 5.17
CA THR A 154 -27.88 -4.14 6.61
C THR A 154 -26.59 -4.81 7.12
N GLY A 155 -25.61 -5.04 6.25
CA GLY A 155 -24.28 -5.54 6.63
C GLY A 155 -23.49 -4.52 7.42
N VAL A 156 -22.45 -4.98 8.08
CA VAL A 156 -21.53 -4.14 8.88
C VAL A 156 -20.22 -3.87 8.16
N GLU A 157 -19.99 -4.57 7.06
CA GLU A 157 -18.77 -4.46 6.27
C GLU A 157 -18.77 -3.16 5.44
N GLU A 158 -17.59 -2.59 5.24
CA GLU A 158 -17.40 -1.50 4.29
C GLU A 158 -17.60 -1.98 2.86
N VAL A 159 -18.45 -1.28 2.10
CA VAL A 159 -18.84 -1.71 0.76
C VAL A 159 -17.89 -1.13 -0.29
N ILE A 160 -17.29 -2.02 -1.09
CA ILE A 160 -16.41 -1.67 -2.21
C ILE A 160 -17.24 -1.56 -3.49
N TYR A 161 -17.22 -0.38 -4.11
CA TYR A 161 -17.91 -0.11 -5.38
C TYR A 161 -16.91 -0.10 -6.54
N LEU A 162 -17.13 -0.97 -7.51
CA LEU A 162 -16.24 -1.16 -8.67
C LEU A 162 -17.01 -1.06 -9.99
N ASP A 163 -16.31 -0.71 -11.05
CA ASP A 163 -16.84 -0.93 -12.38
C ASP A 163 -16.91 -2.44 -12.68
N PRO A 164 -17.83 -2.86 -13.58
CA PRO A 164 -18.09 -4.29 -13.81
C PRO A 164 -16.84 -5.10 -14.20
N LYS A 165 -15.96 -4.52 -15.03
CA LYS A 165 -14.74 -5.21 -15.50
C LYS A 165 -13.73 -5.39 -14.36
N THR A 166 -13.50 -4.34 -13.56
CA THR A 166 -12.60 -4.40 -12.40
C THR A 166 -13.14 -5.39 -11.37
N ARG A 167 -14.45 -5.40 -11.13
CA ARG A 167 -15.12 -6.35 -10.23
C ARG A 167 -14.94 -7.80 -10.67
N GLU A 168 -15.19 -8.10 -11.93
CA GLU A 168 -14.99 -9.45 -12.49
C GLU A 168 -13.54 -9.90 -12.33
N THR A 169 -12.59 -9.03 -12.67
CA THR A 169 -11.15 -9.32 -12.56
C THR A 169 -10.73 -9.52 -11.11
N ALA A 170 -11.20 -8.67 -10.18
CA ALA A 170 -10.91 -8.81 -8.75
C ALA A 170 -11.43 -10.14 -8.20
N SER A 171 -12.68 -10.48 -8.48
CA SER A 171 -13.30 -11.74 -8.04
C SER A 171 -12.54 -12.96 -8.56
N ALA A 172 -12.08 -12.92 -9.81
CA ALA A 172 -11.28 -14.00 -10.39
C ALA A 172 -9.88 -14.11 -9.74
N CYS A 173 -9.23 -12.99 -9.47
CA CYS A 173 -7.94 -12.95 -8.76
C CYS A 173 -8.07 -13.49 -7.32
N ILE A 174 -9.07 -13.05 -6.58
CA ILE A 174 -9.37 -13.52 -5.22
C ILE A 174 -9.61 -15.03 -5.23
N THR A 175 -10.43 -15.53 -6.16
CA THR A 175 -10.68 -16.96 -6.33
C THR A 175 -9.40 -17.73 -6.61
N ALA A 176 -8.52 -17.21 -7.47
CA ALA A 176 -7.24 -17.85 -7.80
C ALA A 176 -6.27 -17.91 -6.59
N LEU A 177 -6.22 -16.87 -5.78
CA LEU A 177 -5.43 -16.87 -4.54
C LEU A 177 -6.02 -17.82 -3.49
N ASN A 178 -7.33 -17.83 -3.31
CA ASN A 178 -8.02 -18.70 -2.36
C ASN A 178 -7.92 -20.19 -2.73
N ASN A 179 -7.89 -20.52 -4.00
CA ASN A 179 -7.72 -21.89 -4.48
C ASN A 179 -6.26 -22.36 -4.47
N ASN A 180 -5.29 -21.46 -4.27
CA ASN A 180 -3.88 -21.81 -4.24
C ASN A 180 -3.48 -22.30 -2.84
N LYS A 181 -3.31 -23.61 -2.68
CA LYS A 181 -2.95 -24.24 -1.40
C LYS A 181 -1.68 -23.66 -0.78
N SER A 182 -0.69 -23.24 -1.59
CA SER A 182 0.55 -22.67 -1.08
C SER A 182 0.32 -21.25 -0.53
N VAL A 183 -0.56 -20.45 -1.15
CA VAL A 183 -0.98 -19.16 -0.65
C VAL A 183 -1.76 -19.32 0.64
N GLN A 184 -2.75 -20.25 0.66
CA GLN A 184 -3.58 -20.47 1.83
C GLN A 184 -2.78 -20.93 3.05
N LYS A 185 -1.78 -21.78 2.89
CA LYS A 185 -0.88 -22.19 3.97
C LYS A 185 -0.05 -21.01 4.56
N ILE A 186 0.15 -19.95 3.81
CA ILE A 186 0.84 -18.76 4.27
C ILE A 186 -0.13 -17.83 5.01
N LEU A 187 -1.27 -17.54 4.39
CA LEU A 187 -2.27 -16.60 4.96
C LEU A 187 -3.04 -17.21 6.14
N HIS A 188 -3.30 -18.53 6.07
CA HIS A 188 -4.05 -19.29 7.06
C HIS A 188 -3.30 -20.57 7.40
N PRO A 189 -2.19 -20.49 8.14
CA PRO A 189 -1.44 -21.68 8.53
C PRO A 189 -2.33 -22.60 9.38
N ASP A 190 -2.41 -23.87 9.01
CA ASP A 190 -3.12 -24.91 9.79
C ASP A 190 -2.39 -25.07 11.14
N GLY A 191 -2.80 -24.31 12.13
CA GLY A 191 -2.19 -24.34 13.45
C GLY A 191 -2.99 -25.18 14.42
N LEU A 192 -2.51 -26.35 14.73
CA LEU A 192 -2.69 -26.92 16.07
C LEU A 192 -1.85 -26.04 17.01
N ILE A 193 -2.57 -25.15 17.74
CA ILE A 193 -2.05 -24.52 18.96
C ILE A 193 -0.66 -23.84 18.84
N GLU A 194 -0.63 -22.52 18.67
CA GLU A 194 0.47 -21.58 18.95
C GLU A 194 1.56 -21.30 17.89
N THR A 195 1.73 -22.06 16.79
CA THR A 195 2.78 -21.74 15.81
C THR A 195 2.48 -22.29 14.39
N PRO A 196 2.75 -21.56 13.33
CA PRO A 196 3.23 -20.18 13.27
C PRO A 196 2.16 -19.15 13.56
N ILE A 197 2.53 -18.03 14.17
CA ILE A 197 1.69 -16.83 14.24
C ILE A 197 1.57 -16.28 12.83
N SER A 198 0.36 -15.97 12.38
CA SER A 198 0.11 -15.26 11.11
C SER A 198 -0.80 -14.09 11.36
N GLU A 199 -0.37 -12.90 10.93
CA GLU A 199 -1.11 -11.66 11.12
C GLU A 199 -1.18 -10.86 9.83
N ASN A 200 -2.35 -10.29 9.56
CA ASN A 200 -2.62 -9.49 8.38
C ASN A 200 -2.66 -8.00 8.72
N GLU A 201 -2.25 -7.16 7.78
CA GLU A 201 -2.45 -5.70 7.79
C GLU A 201 -1.93 -5.03 9.07
N GLN A 202 -0.77 -5.45 9.54
CA GLN A 202 -0.14 -4.88 10.72
C GLN A 202 0.80 -3.73 10.34
N ALA A 203 0.62 -2.59 11.00
CA ALA A 203 1.54 -1.48 10.88
C ALA A 203 2.71 -1.61 11.86
N ILE A 204 3.91 -1.33 11.39
CA ILE A 204 5.11 -1.20 12.20
C ILE A 204 5.59 0.24 12.12
N LEU A 205 5.75 0.87 13.28
CA LEU A 205 6.24 2.22 13.44
C LEU A 205 7.52 2.18 14.25
N LEU A 206 8.54 2.94 13.83
CA LEU A 206 9.84 2.97 14.47
C LEU A 206 10.53 4.31 14.27
N ASP A 207 11.06 4.88 15.32
CA ASP A 207 11.99 5.97 15.22
C ASP A 207 13.43 5.43 15.14
N VAL A 208 14.22 6.03 14.25
CA VAL A 208 15.63 5.70 14.11
C VAL A 208 16.48 6.94 14.35
N GLU A 209 17.47 6.79 15.20
CA GLU A 209 18.50 7.81 15.34
C GLU A 209 19.44 7.74 14.13
N VAL A 210 19.65 8.87 13.50
CA VAL A 210 20.56 9.02 12.37
C VAL A 210 21.67 9.97 12.76
N LYS A 211 22.90 9.48 12.69
CA LYS A 211 24.10 10.28 12.91
C LYS A 211 24.83 10.48 11.59
N ILE A 212 25.15 11.73 11.29
CA ILE A 212 25.99 12.10 10.15
C ILE A 212 27.36 12.51 10.71
N PRO A 213 28.36 11.63 10.69
CA PRO A 213 29.65 11.89 11.33
C PRO A 213 30.36 13.13 10.78
N GLU A 214 30.28 13.33 9.47
CA GLU A 214 30.95 14.45 8.77
C GLU A 214 30.42 15.82 9.23
N TYR A 215 29.17 15.88 9.70
CA TYR A 215 28.54 17.12 10.16
C TYR A 215 28.42 17.17 11.69
N ASN A 216 28.84 16.12 12.38
CA ASN A 216 28.67 15.98 13.84
C ASN A 216 27.25 16.31 14.33
N LYS A 217 26.25 15.80 13.60
CA LYS A 217 24.83 16.01 13.89
C LYS A 217 24.12 14.68 14.03
N THR A 218 23.16 14.68 14.94
CA THR A 218 22.26 13.56 15.21
C THR A 218 20.81 14.05 15.20
N PHE A 219 19.93 13.30 14.58
CA PHE A 219 18.50 13.58 14.55
C PHE A 219 17.70 12.29 14.39
N ILE A 220 16.40 12.37 14.59
CA ILE A 220 15.51 11.23 14.54
C ILE A 220 14.69 11.29 13.27
N LEU A 221 14.70 10.21 12.50
CA LEU A 221 13.77 9.94 11.40
C LEU A 221 12.76 8.88 11.84
N ARG A 222 11.53 9.00 11.33
CA ARG A 222 10.43 8.09 11.64
C ARG A 222 10.16 7.17 10.47
N LEU A 223 10.15 5.87 10.72
CA LEU A 223 9.83 4.85 9.73
C LEU A 223 8.43 4.31 9.97
N LYS A 224 7.70 4.00 8.90
CA LYS A 224 6.45 3.24 8.94
C LYS A 224 6.38 2.22 7.83
N SER A 225 5.76 1.08 8.12
CA SER A 225 5.34 0.11 7.11
C SER A 225 4.01 -0.50 7.53
N LYS A 226 3.22 -0.94 6.56
CA LYS A 226 2.04 -1.76 6.78
C LYS A 226 2.26 -3.04 5.98
N LEU A 227 2.35 -4.16 6.69
CA LEU A 227 2.65 -5.46 6.11
C LEU A 227 1.33 -6.12 5.71
N ASP A 228 1.23 -6.60 4.48
CA ASP A 228 0.08 -7.36 4.02
C ASP A 228 -0.16 -8.58 4.92
N ASN A 229 0.89 -9.38 5.10
CA ASN A 229 0.90 -10.50 6.02
C ASN A 229 2.32 -10.76 6.52
N TYR A 230 2.45 -11.22 7.74
CA TYR A 230 3.67 -11.83 8.23
C TYR A 230 3.40 -13.11 9.01
N THR A 231 4.39 -13.99 9.02
CA THR A 231 4.36 -15.17 9.87
C THR A 231 5.59 -15.24 10.76
N ILE A 232 5.38 -15.74 11.99
CA ILE A 232 6.44 -15.97 12.97
C ILE A 232 6.36 -17.41 13.45
N ASP A 233 7.39 -18.18 13.15
CA ASP A 233 7.55 -19.54 13.60
C ASP A 233 8.66 -19.60 14.68
N ARG A 234 8.25 -19.78 15.92
CA ARG A 234 9.14 -19.84 17.07
C ARG A 234 10.00 -21.11 17.10
N GLU A 235 9.44 -22.23 16.64
CA GLU A 235 10.15 -23.51 16.66
C GLU A 235 11.34 -23.51 15.70
N SER A 236 11.13 -23.02 14.48
CA SER A 236 12.21 -22.91 13.49
C SER A 236 13.04 -21.64 13.61
N ASN A 237 12.73 -20.76 14.55
CA ASN A 237 13.31 -19.41 14.69
C ASN A 237 13.26 -18.62 13.38
N THR A 238 12.08 -18.60 12.73
CA THR A 238 11.91 -18.02 11.40
C THR A 238 10.84 -16.94 11.43
N ILE A 239 11.11 -15.80 10.77
CA ILE A 239 10.11 -14.81 10.41
C ILE A 239 9.97 -14.78 8.89
N CYS A 240 8.75 -14.53 8.42
CA CYS A 240 8.47 -14.40 6.99
C CYS A 240 7.58 -13.18 6.74
N VAL A 241 7.97 -12.32 5.83
CA VAL A 241 7.14 -11.24 5.30
C VAL A 241 6.51 -11.70 4.00
N ASN A 242 5.19 -11.53 3.88
CA ASN A 242 4.44 -11.94 2.71
C ASN A 242 3.68 -10.74 2.15
N ASP A 243 3.68 -10.59 0.84
CA ASP A 243 3.16 -9.41 0.17
C ASP A 243 2.40 -9.82 -1.09
N ILE A 244 1.14 -9.39 -1.21
CA ILE A 244 0.27 -9.72 -2.33
C ILE A 244 0.55 -8.76 -3.49
N LYS A 245 0.74 -9.30 -4.68
CA LYS A 245 0.95 -8.48 -5.89
C LYS A 245 0.03 -8.93 -7.02
N THR A 246 -0.76 -8.00 -7.52
CA THR A 246 -1.50 -8.17 -8.78
C THR A 246 -0.59 -7.84 -9.96
N LEU A 247 -0.61 -8.66 -11.00
CA LEU A 247 0.26 -8.56 -12.16
C LEU A 247 -0.55 -8.49 -13.45
N GLY A 248 -0.53 -7.36 -14.16
CA GLY A 248 -1.17 -7.16 -15.46
C GLY A 248 -0.52 -7.92 -16.61
N ARG A 249 0.22 -8.99 -16.33
CA ARG A 249 1.01 -9.81 -17.27
C ARG A 249 1.02 -11.27 -16.85
N ILE A 250 1.66 -12.13 -17.62
CA ILE A 250 1.88 -13.53 -17.25
C ILE A 250 2.88 -13.65 -16.09
N LEU A 251 2.73 -14.67 -15.26
CA LEU A 251 3.53 -14.83 -14.03
C LEU A 251 5.04 -14.92 -14.27
N SER A 252 5.49 -15.39 -15.45
CA SER A 252 6.92 -15.46 -15.81
C SER A 252 7.58 -14.08 -15.96
N GLU A 253 6.78 -13.01 -16.13
CA GLU A 253 7.28 -11.63 -16.21
C GLU A 253 7.39 -10.94 -14.83
N PHE A 254 6.97 -11.60 -13.76
CA PHE A 254 7.01 -11.00 -12.43
C PHE A 254 8.43 -10.56 -11.99
N PRO A 255 9.53 -11.28 -12.27
CA PRO A 255 10.87 -10.81 -11.93
C PRO A 255 11.21 -9.42 -12.50
N THR A 256 10.76 -9.11 -13.72
CA THR A 256 10.91 -7.77 -14.31
C THR A 256 10.15 -6.70 -13.52
N ASN A 257 9.00 -7.05 -12.95
CA ASN A 257 8.25 -6.12 -12.09
C ASN A 257 8.95 -5.91 -10.73
N VAL A 258 9.58 -6.95 -10.16
CA VAL A 258 10.38 -6.83 -8.94
C VAL A 258 11.47 -5.77 -9.12
N GLU A 259 12.22 -5.86 -10.23
CA GLU A 259 13.25 -4.87 -10.56
C GLU A 259 12.66 -3.49 -10.84
N ARG A 260 11.64 -3.41 -11.68
CA ARG A 260 11.02 -2.14 -12.12
C ARG A 260 10.41 -1.34 -10.97
N TYR A 261 9.73 -2.00 -10.04
CA TYR A 261 9.02 -1.38 -8.93
C TYR A 261 9.78 -1.44 -7.61
N HIS A 262 10.99 -2.02 -7.61
CA HIS A 262 11.84 -2.16 -6.42
C HIS A 262 11.15 -2.89 -5.26
N TYR A 263 10.41 -3.96 -5.57
CA TYR A 263 9.69 -4.74 -4.55
C TYR A 263 10.66 -5.42 -3.56
N ASN A 264 11.89 -5.75 -4.01
CA ASN A 264 12.94 -6.26 -3.14
C ASN A 264 13.31 -5.30 -2.00
N ARG A 265 13.31 -3.97 -2.24
CA ARG A 265 13.51 -2.96 -1.21
C ARG A 265 12.37 -2.95 -0.19
N GLU A 266 11.13 -3.08 -0.65
CA GLU A 266 9.94 -3.14 0.19
C GLU A 266 10.03 -4.29 1.19
N LEU A 267 10.20 -5.52 0.71
CA LEU A 267 10.30 -6.68 1.58
C LEU A 267 11.55 -6.66 2.47
N ALA A 268 12.66 -6.09 2.01
CA ALA A 268 13.86 -5.94 2.84
C ALA A 268 13.63 -4.97 4.00
N MET A 269 12.94 -3.85 3.78
CA MET A 269 12.53 -2.92 4.83
C MET A 269 11.57 -3.59 5.82
N TYR A 270 10.56 -4.30 5.30
CA TYR A 270 9.58 -5.02 6.13
C TYR A 270 10.26 -6.08 7.01
N ALA A 271 11.16 -6.87 6.43
CA ALA A 271 11.92 -7.88 7.14
C ALA A 271 12.80 -7.30 8.24
N PHE A 272 13.45 -6.16 7.99
CA PHE A 272 14.20 -5.44 9.01
C PHE A 272 13.30 -5.03 10.17
N LEU A 273 12.19 -4.36 9.91
CA LEU A 273 11.26 -3.91 10.94
C LEU A 273 10.64 -5.09 11.71
N LEU A 274 10.23 -6.14 10.99
CA LEU A 274 9.67 -7.35 11.61
C LEU A 274 10.71 -8.08 12.48
N SER A 275 11.99 -8.08 12.10
CA SER A 275 13.05 -8.66 12.93
C SER A 275 13.17 -7.97 14.28
N LEU A 276 13.00 -6.65 14.33
CA LEU A 276 12.99 -5.89 15.58
C LEU A 276 11.73 -6.19 16.41
N CYS A 277 10.57 -6.33 15.75
CA CYS A 277 9.32 -6.75 16.39
C CYS A 277 9.45 -8.18 16.96
N ALA A 278 10.05 -9.11 16.22
CA ALA A 278 10.29 -10.48 16.67
C ALA A 278 11.10 -10.52 17.96
N LYS A 279 12.14 -9.68 18.03
CA LYS A 279 12.94 -9.55 19.26
C LYS A 279 12.14 -8.92 20.40
N LYS A 280 11.48 -7.79 20.17
CA LYS A 280 10.82 -7.01 21.24
C LYS A 280 9.54 -7.67 21.78
N PHE A 281 8.69 -8.19 20.89
CA PHE A 281 7.34 -8.64 21.25
C PHE A 281 7.21 -10.16 21.34
N TYR A 282 8.09 -10.90 20.66
CA TYR A 282 8.00 -12.36 20.59
C TYR A 282 9.19 -13.08 21.22
N ASN A 283 10.18 -12.33 21.73
CA ASN A 283 11.40 -12.86 22.36
C ASN A 283 12.21 -13.79 21.45
N ILE A 284 12.29 -13.43 20.15
CA ILE A 284 13.03 -14.16 19.14
C ILE A 284 14.26 -13.36 18.74
N ASP A 285 15.44 -13.82 19.16
CA ASP A 285 16.70 -13.19 18.77
C ASP A 285 17.25 -13.77 17.46
N SER A 286 17.72 -12.87 16.59
CA SER A 286 18.40 -13.24 15.32
C SER A 286 17.60 -14.25 14.48
N PRO A 287 16.34 -14.00 14.14
CA PRO A 287 15.51 -14.93 13.39
C PRO A 287 16.09 -15.19 11.97
N LYS A 288 15.80 -16.37 11.44
CA LYS A 288 15.94 -16.64 10.00
C LYS A 288 14.88 -15.82 9.27
N VAL A 289 15.30 -15.02 8.31
CA VAL A 289 14.41 -14.13 7.55
C VAL A 289 14.03 -14.78 6.23
N LYS A 290 12.73 -14.81 5.94
CA LYS A 290 12.16 -15.19 4.65
C LYS A 290 11.25 -14.07 4.13
N GLY A 291 11.02 -14.07 2.82
CA GLY A 291 10.06 -13.19 2.17
C GLY A 291 9.40 -13.89 1.00
N ASN A 292 8.13 -13.65 0.77
CA ASN A 292 7.38 -14.17 -0.35
C ASN A 292 6.54 -13.08 -1.00
N TYR A 293 6.44 -13.13 -2.31
CA TYR A 293 5.40 -12.47 -3.06
C TYR A 293 4.29 -13.47 -3.36
N LEU A 294 3.06 -13.11 -3.01
CA LEU A 294 1.86 -13.86 -3.35
C LEU A 294 1.29 -13.25 -4.62
N VAL A 295 1.72 -13.74 -5.77
CA VAL A 295 1.45 -13.10 -7.06
C VAL A 295 0.23 -13.69 -7.72
N VAL A 296 -0.66 -12.84 -8.21
CA VAL A 296 -1.79 -13.24 -9.07
C VAL A 296 -1.79 -12.44 -10.36
N SER A 297 -1.91 -13.14 -11.50
CA SER A 297 -2.05 -12.53 -12.82
C SER A 297 -3.49 -12.03 -13.01
N THR A 298 -3.66 -10.81 -13.50
CA THR A 298 -4.97 -10.25 -13.87
C THR A 298 -5.37 -10.55 -15.32
N ILE A 299 -4.55 -11.33 -16.04
CA ILE A 299 -4.87 -11.83 -17.37
C ILE A 299 -5.79 -13.05 -17.24
N PRO A 300 -6.79 -13.23 -18.13
CA PRO A 300 -7.66 -14.40 -18.14
C PRO A 300 -6.88 -15.70 -18.00
N GLN A 301 -7.38 -16.62 -17.17
CA GLN A 301 -6.81 -17.78 -16.50
C GLN A 301 -6.32 -17.48 -15.07
N TYR A 302 -6.03 -16.22 -14.74
CA TYR A 302 -5.81 -15.71 -13.38
C TYR A 302 -4.92 -16.61 -12.50
N TYR A 303 -3.81 -17.09 -13.05
CA TYR A 303 -2.89 -17.96 -12.29
C TYR A 303 -2.28 -17.21 -11.10
N SER A 304 -2.14 -17.92 -9.98
CA SER A 304 -1.45 -17.41 -8.81
C SER A 304 -0.24 -18.27 -8.44
N LYS A 305 0.75 -17.66 -7.82
CA LYS A 305 2.00 -18.33 -7.43
C LYS A 305 2.63 -17.65 -6.21
N VAL A 306 3.22 -18.47 -5.32
CA VAL A 306 4.16 -17.98 -4.30
C VAL A 306 5.55 -17.87 -4.94
N VAL A 307 6.14 -16.69 -4.89
CA VAL A 307 7.50 -16.43 -5.39
C VAL A 307 8.38 -16.06 -4.19
N PRO A 308 9.27 -16.97 -3.76
CA PRO A 308 10.14 -16.66 -2.63
C PRO A 308 11.21 -15.64 -3.02
N MET A 309 11.52 -14.74 -2.10
CA MET A 309 12.61 -13.79 -2.22
C MET A 309 13.94 -14.49 -1.96
N THR A 310 14.93 -14.27 -2.82
CA THR A 310 16.26 -14.84 -2.66
C THR A 310 17.11 -14.02 -1.68
N LYS A 311 18.19 -14.62 -1.16
CA LYS A 311 19.16 -13.88 -0.34
C LYS A 311 19.77 -12.70 -1.09
N LYS A 312 19.98 -12.84 -2.40
CA LYS A 312 20.48 -11.77 -3.26
C LYS A 312 19.50 -10.59 -3.27
N ASP A 313 18.21 -10.85 -3.49
CA ASP A 313 17.17 -9.83 -3.54
C ASP A 313 17.09 -9.07 -2.20
N PHE A 314 17.18 -9.79 -1.07
CA PHE A 314 17.24 -9.15 0.25
C PHE A 314 18.43 -8.22 0.40
N LEU A 315 19.62 -8.65 -0.03
CA LEU A 315 20.83 -7.81 0.07
C LEU A 315 20.74 -6.58 -0.83
N GLU A 316 20.25 -6.72 -2.05
CA GLU A 316 20.04 -5.63 -2.99
C GLU A 316 19.01 -4.63 -2.44
N GLY A 317 17.85 -5.11 -2.02
CA GLY A 317 16.79 -4.30 -1.44
C GLY A 317 17.24 -3.57 -0.17
N TRP A 318 17.98 -4.25 0.72
CA TRP A 318 18.53 -3.65 1.92
C TRP A 318 19.56 -2.55 1.63
N ASN A 319 20.42 -2.79 0.64
CA ASN A 319 21.42 -1.78 0.24
C ASN A 319 20.75 -0.55 -0.40
N GLU A 320 19.72 -0.76 -1.20
CA GLU A 320 18.93 0.34 -1.76
C GLU A 320 18.20 1.11 -0.65
N PHE A 321 17.52 0.43 0.27
CA PHE A 321 16.88 1.07 1.41
C PHE A 321 17.84 1.98 2.18
N LYS A 322 19.02 1.45 2.56
CA LYS A 322 20.05 2.24 3.26
C LYS A 322 20.53 3.44 2.44
N THR A 323 20.69 3.27 1.14
CA THR A 323 21.12 4.34 0.23
C THR A 323 20.10 5.46 0.17
N LEU A 324 18.83 5.12 0.01
CA LEU A 324 17.75 6.12 -0.05
C LEU A 324 17.53 6.80 1.31
N LEU A 325 17.60 6.05 2.41
CA LEU A 325 17.49 6.66 3.74
C LEU A 325 18.66 7.63 4.01
N ARG A 326 19.86 7.34 3.48
CA ARG A 326 20.98 8.27 3.50
C ARG A 326 20.70 9.53 2.70
N MET A 327 20.11 9.41 1.53
CA MET A 327 19.71 10.57 0.71
C MET A 327 18.68 11.45 1.45
N VAL A 328 17.71 10.83 2.12
CA VAL A 328 16.76 11.56 2.98
C VAL A 328 17.49 12.27 4.11
N ALA A 329 18.37 11.57 4.83
CA ALA A 329 19.12 12.14 5.94
C ALA A 329 19.96 13.35 5.51
N GLN A 330 20.62 13.25 4.37
CA GLN A 330 21.39 14.36 3.81
C GLN A 330 20.49 15.56 3.45
N ALA A 331 19.36 15.32 2.79
CA ALA A 331 18.43 16.39 2.42
C ALA A 331 17.79 17.05 3.66
N VAL A 332 17.46 16.28 4.70
CA VAL A 332 17.00 16.82 5.99
C VAL A 332 18.05 17.74 6.60
N TYR A 333 19.31 17.33 6.58
CA TYR A 333 20.37 18.15 7.14
C TYR A 333 20.61 19.46 6.38
N GLU A 334 20.58 19.40 5.05
CA GLU A 334 20.96 20.49 4.18
C GLU A 334 19.81 21.48 3.88
N GLU A 335 18.57 20.99 3.74
CA GLU A 335 17.47 21.74 3.14
C GLU A 335 16.13 21.67 3.91
N TYR A 336 15.87 20.60 4.66
CA TYR A 336 14.54 20.30 5.25
C TYR A 336 14.62 19.90 6.73
N PRO A 337 15.24 20.73 7.60
CA PRO A 337 15.49 20.34 8.99
C PRO A 337 14.22 20.09 9.80
N GLU A 338 13.08 20.68 9.41
CA GLU A 338 11.80 20.53 10.06
C GLU A 338 11.17 19.12 9.90
N PHE A 339 11.71 18.30 9.00
CA PHE A 339 11.23 16.94 8.77
C PHE A 339 11.62 15.96 9.87
N ALA A 340 12.67 16.26 10.62
CA ALA A 340 13.21 15.39 11.66
C ALA A 340 13.04 16.01 13.07
N ILE A 341 13.20 15.15 14.07
CA ILE A 341 13.37 15.59 15.46
C ILE A 341 14.86 15.70 15.71
N TRP A 342 15.30 16.88 16.12
CA TRP A 342 16.71 17.16 16.44
C TRP A 342 16.97 16.94 17.92
N ASN A 343 18.09 16.25 18.24
CA ASN A 343 18.60 16.04 19.60
C ASN A 343 19.58 17.14 19.98
#